data_1c90640198ef8b130f6bd592bf323ccd
#
_entry.id   1c90640198ef8b130f6bd592bf323ccd
#
_cell.length_a   1.000
_cell.length_b   1.000
_cell.length_c   1.000
_cell.angle_alpha   90.00
_cell.angle_beta   90.00
_cell.angle_gamma   90.00
#
_symmetry.space_group_name_H-M   'P 1'
#
loop_
_entity.id
_entity.type
_entity.pdbx_description
1 polymer ?
#
loop_
_entity_poly.entity_id
_entity_poly.type
_entity_poly.pdbx_seq_one_letter_code
_entity_poly.pdbx_strand_id
1 'polypeptide(L)' 'MFRTDSIYSLTDFQRNTKSHLARLKRTGKPEVLTINGQAEVIVQSAKAYQELIDKLEKMEKTHNALSR' A
#
# COMPACT_ATOMS: atom_id res chain seq x y z
N MET A 1 6.60 -7.87 6.23
CA MET A 1 7.93 -7.60 5.65
C MET A 1 7.80 -7.07 4.23
N PHE A 2 8.60 -6.09 3.88
CA PHE A 2 8.53 -5.46 2.58
C PHE A 2 9.39 -6.21 1.57
N ARG A 3 8.91 -6.26 0.32
CA ARG A 3 9.67 -6.87 -0.77
C ARG A 3 10.61 -5.83 -1.36
N THR A 4 11.83 -6.26 -1.66
CA THR A 4 12.84 -5.34 -2.18
C THR A 4 12.46 -4.72 -3.54
N ASP A 5 11.68 -5.44 -4.35
CA ASP A 5 11.23 -4.93 -5.64
C ASP A 5 10.11 -3.90 -5.52
N SER A 6 9.62 -3.65 -4.31
CA SER A 6 8.55 -2.69 -4.05
C SER A 6 9.04 -1.49 -3.23
N ILE A 7 10.35 -1.32 -3.11
CA ILE A 7 10.94 -0.25 -2.30
C ILE A 7 11.63 0.75 -3.24
N TYR A 8 11.24 2.01 -3.12
CA TYR A 8 11.76 3.09 -3.96
C TYR A 8 12.04 4.31 -3.09
N SER A 9 12.95 5.16 -3.56
CA SER A 9 13.17 6.43 -2.86
C SER A 9 12.02 7.40 -3.16
N LEU A 10 11.75 8.30 -2.21
CA LEU A 10 10.78 9.36 -2.45
C LEU A 10 11.18 10.19 -3.67
N THR A 11 12.48 10.46 -3.85
CA THR A 11 12.97 11.20 -5.00
C THR A 11 12.61 10.51 -6.31
N ASP A 12 12.77 9.19 -6.36
CA ASP A 12 12.40 8.43 -7.56
C ASP A 12 10.90 8.54 -7.83
N PHE A 13 10.09 8.44 -6.79
CA PHE A 13 8.64 8.58 -6.92
C PHE A 13 8.28 9.95 -7.49
N GLN A 14 8.91 11.00 -7.00
CA GLN A 14 8.64 12.37 -7.47
C GLN A 14 9.04 12.57 -8.93
N ARG A 15 10.15 11.96 -9.34
CA ARG A 15 10.63 12.07 -10.72
C ARG A 15 9.82 11.27 -11.69
N ASN A 16 9.28 10.14 -11.25
CA ASN A 16 8.62 9.17 -12.13
C ASN A 16 7.20 8.88 -11.66
N THR A 17 6.48 9.90 -11.21
CA THR A 17 5.17 9.76 -10.58
C THR A 17 4.20 8.96 -11.46
N LYS A 18 4.11 9.29 -12.74
CA LYS A 18 3.15 8.61 -13.63
C LYS A 18 3.42 7.12 -13.74
N SER A 19 4.71 6.74 -13.81
CA SER A 19 5.10 5.33 -13.89
C SER A 19 4.70 4.60 -12.62
N HIS A 20 4.96 5.22 -11.45
CA HIS A 20 4.60 4.62 -10.18
C HIS A 20 3.08 4.47 -10.04
N LEU A 21 2.32 5.51 -10.41
CA LEU A 21 0.87 5.44 -10.34
C LEU A 21 0.30 4.36 -11.24
N ALA A 22 0.83 4.24 -12.45
CA ALA A 22 0.39 3.21 -13.39
C ALA A 22 0.65 1.80 -12.81
N ARG A 23 1.83 1.60 -12.23
CA ARG A 23 2.17 0.31 -11.63
C ARG A 23 1.29 0.00 -10.43
N LEU A 24 1.04 0.98 -9.56
CA LEU A 24 0.17 0.80 -8.41
C LEU A 24 -1.24 0.38 -8.84
N LYS A 25 -1.77 1.02 -9.88
CA LYS A 25 -3.10 0.68 -10.37
C LYS A 25 -3.13 -0.70 -11.03
N ARG A 26 -2.08 -1.03 -11.78
CA ARG A 26 -2.02 -2.28 -12.52
C ARG A 26 -1.85 -3.48 -11.57
N THR A 27 -0.97 -3.36 -10.60
CA THR A 27 -0.63 -4.49 -9.72
C THR A 27 -1.52 -4.60 -8.49
N GLY A 28 -2.07 -3.48 -8.04
CA GLY A 28 -2.81 -3.43 -6.78
C GLY A 28 -1.93 -3.63 -5.56
N LYS A 29 -0.61 -3.59 -5.72
CA LYS A 29 0.32 -3.81 -4.61
C LYS A 29 0.89 -2.48 -4.14
N PRO A 30 1.14 -2.34 -2.82
CA PRO A 30 1.72 -1.11 -2.30
C PRO A 30 3.20 -0.99 -2.65
N GLU A 31 3.69 0.25 -2.63
CA GLU A 31 5.12 0.54 -2.74
C GLU A 31 5.56 1.27 -1.49
N VAL A 32 6.76 0.94 -1.01
CA VAL A 32 7.36 1.59 0.14
C VAL A 32 8.27 2.71 -0.37
N LEU A 33 8.11 3.90 0.18
CA LEU A 33 8.97 5.01 -0.18
C LEU A 33 9.94 5.30 0.97
N THR A 34 11.21 5.46 0.61
CA THR A 34 12.25 5.73 1.59
C THR A 34 12.69 7.19 1.52
N ILE A 35 13.07 7.70 2.69
CA ILE A 35 13.67 9.01 2.82
C ILE A 35 14.97 8.79 3.57
N ASN A 36 16.10 9.20 2.98
CA ASN A 36 17.42 8.97 3.55
C ASN A 36 17.66 7.50 3.89
N GLY A 37 17.19 6.61 3.00
CA GLY A 37 17.40 5.18 3.15
C GLY A 37 16.48 4.48 4.14
N GLN A 38 15.55 5.20 4.75
CA GLN A 38 14.62 4.63 5.72
C GLN A 38 13.21 4.62 5.16
N ALA A 39 12.49 3.51 5.36
CA ALA A 39 11.10 3.38 4.95
C ALA A 39 10.24 4.33 5.78
N GLU A 40 9.61 5.29 5.13
CA GLU A 40 8.82 6.31 5.82
C GLU A 40 7.36 6.34 5.38
N VAL A 41 7.08 5.96 4.14
CA VAL A 41 5.75 6.12 3.55
C VAL A 41 5.40 4.89 2.74
N ILE A 42 4.13 4.51 2.79
CA ILE A 42 3.60 3.46 1.92
C ILE A 42 2.55 4.11 1.03
N VAL A 43 2.62 3.84 -0.28
CA VAL A 43 1.62 4.32 -1.24
C VAL A 43 0.97 3.12 -1.90
N GLN A 44 -0.31 3.26 -2.18
CA GLN A 44 -1.05 2.22 -2.90
C GLN A 44 -2.23 2.87 -3.62
N SER A 45 -2.81 2.14 -4.58
CA SER A 45 -3.97 2.67 -5.29
C SER A 45 -5.16 2.81 -4.33
N ALA A 46 -6.05 3.75 -4.62
CA ALA A 46 -7.25 3.94 -3.79
C ALA A 46 -8.09 2.67 -3.75
N LYS A 47 -8.17 1.97 -4.88
CA LYS A 47 -8.92 0.71 -4.95
C LYS A 47 -8.33 -0.34 -4.02
N ALA A 48 -7.00 -0.49 -4.01
CA ALA A 48 -6.33 -1.46 -3.15
C ALA A 48 -6.54 -1.12 -1.67
N TYR A 49 -6.44 0.16 -1.33
CA TYR A 49 -6.66 0.61 0.03
C TYR A 49 -8.10 0.31 0.48
N GLN A 50 -9.07 0.62 -0.39
CA GLN A 50 -10.48 0.38 -0.06
C GLN A 50 -10.75 -1.10 0.14
N GLU A 51 -10.17 -1.96 -0.70
CA GLU A 51 -10.31 -3.41 -0.54
C GLU A 51 -9.74 -3.90 0.79
N LEU A 52 -8.61 -3.33 1.21
CA LEU A 52 -8.00 -3.67 2.49
C LEU A 52 -8.92 -3.26 3.65
N ILE A 53 -9.46 -2.05 3.60
CA ILE A 53 -10.37 -1.56 4.64
C ILE A 53 -11.64 -2.43 4.69
N ASP A 54 -12.18 -2.79 3.55
CA ASP A 54 -13.36 -3.65 3.48
C ASP A 54 -13.10 -5.01 4.13
N LYS A 55 -11.93 -5.57 3.89
CA LYS A 55 -11.54 -6.85 4.52
C LYS A 55 -11.44 -6.72 6.03
N LEU A 56 -10.83 -5.64 6.51
CA LEU A 56 -10.70 -5.40 7.95
C LEU A 56 -12.06 -5.25 8.61
N GLU A 57 -12.95 -4.49 8.01
CA GLU A 57 -14.30 -4.31 8.55
C GLU A 57 -15.06 -5.64 8.60
N LYS A 58 -14.92 -6.44 7.56
CA LYS A 58 -15.56 -7.75 7.50
C LYS A 58 -15.03 -8.66 8.60
N MET A 59 -13.74 -8.66 8.83
CA MET A 59 -13.11 -9.46 9.89
C MET A 59 -13.57 -8.99 11.27
N GLU A 60 -13.65 -7.69 11.49
CA GLU A 60 -14.13 -7.15 12.76
C GLU A 60 -15.58 -7.56 13.05
N LYS A 61 -16.43 -7.49 12.05
CA LYS A 61 -17.83 -7.91 12.21
C LYS A 61 -17.92 -9.39 12.59
N THR A 62 -17.11 -10.22 11.93
CA THR A 62 -17.08 -11.65 12.23
C THR A 62 -16.58 -11.89 13.65
N HIS A 63 -15.52 -11.19 14.03
CA HIS A 63 -14.95 -11.29 15.37
C HIS A 63 -15.98 -10.86 16.43
N ASN A 64 -16.60 -9.73 16.22
CA ASN A 64 -17.59 -9.21 17.17
C ASN A 64 -18.77 -10.16 17.33
N ALA A 65 -19.21 -10.77 16.23
CA ALA A 65 -20.31 -11.74 16.29
C ALA A 65 -19.92 -12.96 17.11
N LEU A 66 -18.67 -13.41 17.00
CA LEU A 66 -18.20 -14.58 17.73
C LEU A 66 -17.91 -14.30 19.20
N SER A 67 -17.60 -13.06 19.53
CA SER A 67 -17.24 -12.70 20.90
C SER A 67 -18.44 -12.43 21.80
N ARG A 68 -19.64 -12.48 21.26
CA ARG A 68 -20.87 -12.29 22.04
C ARG A 68 -21.46 -13.61 22.54
#